data_532ed646a66d7026d79e6553f5a7db53
#
_entry.id   532ed646a66d7026d79e6553f5a7db53
#
_cell.length_a   1.000
_cell.length_b   1.000
_cell.length_c   1.000
_cell.angle_alpha   90.00
_cell.angle_beta   90.00
_cell.angle_gamma   90.00
#
_symmetry.space_group_name_H-M   'P 1'
#
loop_
_entity.id
_entity.type
_entity.pdbx_description
1 polymer ?
#
loop_
_entity_poly.entity_id
_entity_poly.type
_entity_poly.pdbx_seq_one_letter_code
_entity_poly.pdbx_strand_id
1 'polypeptide(L)'
;MQLIINNKVYTDNSNEADENSVFVVSKQNEKFKDSAIKNGCKEIIDSSELKNHIDLSSIKIIGITGTNGKTTTAAAIYSILLDLGYKVALQGTRGFFINDERVEDYSLTTPVQLGNFAHIQKAMQNGCDFFVMEVSSHAIEQKRIEI
;
A
#
# COMPACT_ATOMS: atom_id res chain seq x y z
N MET A 1 -1.33 8.47 6.05
CA MET A 1 -1.38 7.02 6.37
C MET A 1 -0.10 6.64 7.07
N GLN A 2 -0.13 5.64 7.96
CA GLN A 2 1.04 5.23 8.71
C GLN A 2 1.34 3.74 8.44
N LEU A 3 2.64 3.42 8.40
CA LEU A 3 3.17 2.07 8.26
C LEU A 3 4.19 1.86 9.38
N ILE A 4 4.17 0.73 10.06
CA ILE A 4 5.10 0.43 11.17
C ILE A 4 6.06 -0.67 10.72
N ILE A 5 7.35 -0.35 10.66
CA ILE A 5 8.42 -1.29 10.30
C ILE A 5 9.46 -1.27 11.42
N ASN A 6 9.75 -2.42 12.02
CA ASN A 6 10.76 -2.55 13.08
C ASN A 6 10.57 -1.52 14.23
N ASN A 7 9.33 -1.34 14.70
CA ASN A 7 8.92 -0.38 15.72
C ASN A 7 9.13 1.11 15.34
N LYS A 8 9.36 1.41 14.09
CA LYS A 8 9.49 2.77 13.57
C LYS A 8 8.27 3.13 12.72
N VAL A 9 7.74 4.34 12.91
CA VAL A 9 6.57 4.83 12.18
C VAL A 9 7.02 5.51 10.90
N TYR A 10 6.49 5.07 9.77
CA TYR A 10 6.65 5.70 8.46
C TYR A 10 5.35 6.44 8.13
N THR A 11 5.44 7.72 7.81
CA THR A 11 4.28 8.57 7.48
C THR A 11 4.51 9.43 6.25
N ASP A 12 3.46 9.67 5.48
CA ASP A 12 3.43 10.61 4.35
C ASP A 12 2.75 11.95 4.71
N ASN A 13 2.33 12.09 5.97
CA ASN A 13 1.70 13.28 6.51
C ASN A 13 2.70 14.08 7.36
N SER A 14 3.08 15.27 6.88
CA SER A 14 4.04 16.13 7.61
C SER A 14 3.58 16.55 9.00
N ASN A 15 2.26 16.59 9.26
CA ASN A 15 1.71 16.94 10.58
C ASN A 15 1.84 15.81 11.59
N GLU A 16 2.05 14.57 11.15
CA GLU A 16 2.25 13.38 11.96
C GLU A 16 3.74 13.01 12.08
N ALA A 17 4.60 13.74 11.35
CA ALA A 17 6.03 13.53 11.37
C ALA A 17 6.66 14.17 12.61
N ASP A 18 7.49 13.40 13.32
CA ASP A 18 8.19 13.79 14.54
C ASP A 18 9.63 13.22 14.57
N GLU A 19 10.33 13.38 15.68
CA GLU A 19 11.72 12.91 15.85
C GLU A 19 11.87 11.38 15.84
N ASN A 20 10.79 10.61 16.02
CA ASN A 20 10.76 9.16 16.07
C ASN A 20 10.21 8.52 14.80
N SER A 21 9.78 9.34 13.83
CA SER A 21 9.18 8.90 12.58
C SER A 21 10.12 9.04 11.39
N VAL A 22 9.80 8.33 10.32
CA VAL A 22 10.40 8.47 8.98
C VAL A 22 9.38 9.13 8.08
N PHE A 23 9.70 10.28 7.51
CA PHE A 23 8.85 10.93 6.54
C PHE A 23 9.11 10.37 5.14
N VAL A 24 8.07 9.82 4.52
CA VAL A 24 8.16 9.20 3.20
C VAL A 24 7.75 10.22 2.14
N VAL A 25 8.73 10.65 1.35
CA VAL A 25 8.54 11.62 0.27
C VAL A 25 8.09 10.92 -1.01
N SER A 26 7.11 11.50 -1.67
CA SER A 26 6.64 11.15 -3.00
C SER A 26 6.39 12.43 -3.80
N LYS A 27 6.17 12.32 -5.11
CA LYS A 27 5.83 13.48 -5.96
C LYS A 27 4.60 14.28 -5.46
N GLN A 28 3.68 13.62 -4.74
CA GLN A 28 2.45 14.25 -4.26
C GLN A 28 2.66 15.11 -3.01
N ASN A 29 3.63 14.75 -2.15
CA ASN A 29 3.85 15.40 -0.85
C ASN A 29 5.22 16.07 -0.70
N GLU A 30 6.05 16.11 -1.74
CA GLU A 30 7.39 16.73 -1.72
C GLU A 30 7.41 18.14 -1.16
N LYS A 31 6.38 18.94 -1.48
CA LYS A 31 6.22 20.30 -0.98
C LYS A 31 6.08 20.41 0.55
N PHE A 32 5.77 19.30 1.23
CA PHE A 32 5.62 19.27 2.69
C PHE A 32 6.86 18.76 3.42
N LYS A 33 7.95 18.48 2.72
CA LYS A 33 9.22 18.01 3.28
C LYS A 33 9.77 18.95 4.33
N ASP A 34 9.80 20.26 4.03
CA ASP A 34 10.29 21.28 4.97
C ASP A 34 9.40 21.37 6.22
N SER A 35 8.10 21.13 6.09
CA SER A 35 7.18 21.10 7.23
C SER A 35 7.46 19.91 8.13
N ALA A 36 7.74 18.73 7.58
CA ALA A 36 8.13 17.55 8.35
C ALA A 36 9.43 17.78 9.14
N ILE A 37 10.43 18.42 8.51
CA ILE A 37 11.70 18.80 9.19
C ILE A 37 11.43 19.76 10.34
N LYS A 38 10.59 20.80 10.12
CA LYS A 38 10.23 21.77 11.16
C LYS A 38 9.51 21.12 12.34
N ASN A 39 8.76 20.06 12.11
CA ASN A 39 8.09 19.26 13.14
C ASN A 39 9.05 18.28 13.87
N GLY A 40 10.34 18.31 13.53
CA GLY A 40 11.37 17.52 14.22
C GLY A 40 11.74 16.21 13.54
N CYS A 41 11.14 15.89 12.39
CA CYS A 41 11.50 14.66 11.67
C CYS A 41 12.95 14.72 11.18
N LYS A 42 13.75 13.73 11.58
CA LYS A 42 15.19 13.63 11.27
C LYS A 42 15.49 12.70 10.10
N GLU A 43 14.58 11.80 9.80
CA GLU A 43 14.76 10.78 8.78
C GLU A 43 13.74 10.90 7.67
N ILE A 44 14.22 11.08 6.47
CA ILE A 44 13.40 11.27 5.28
C ILE A 44 13.90 10.31 4.22
N ILE A 45 13.00 9.54 3.64
CA ILE A 45 13.29 8.62 2.54
C ILE A 45 12.40 8.93 1.34
N ASP A 46 12.86 8.55 0.14
CA ASP A 46 12.00 8.51 -1.03
C ASP A 46 11.06 7.30 -0.97
N SER A 47 9.85 7.46 -1.48
CA SER A 47 8.85 6.37 -1.46
C SER A 47 9.33 5.10 -2.17
N SER A 48 10.20 5.21 -3.19
CA SER A 48 10.79 4.07 -3.89
C SER A 48 11.72 3.22 -3.01
N GLU A 49 12.21 3.77 -1.89
CA GLU A 49 13.08 3.06 -0.95
C GLU A 49 12.31 2.14 0.00
N LEU A 50 10.97 2.32 0.14
CA LEU A 50 10.14 1.51 1.04
C LEU A 50 10.31 0.00 0.82
N LYS A 51 10.47 -0.45 -0.42
CA LYS A 51 10.70 -1.86 -0.75
C LYS A 51 11.95 -2.47 -0.12
N ASN A 52 12.92 -1.63 0.27
CA ASN A 52 14.15 -2.08 0.92
C ASN A 52 13.97 -2.30 2.43
N HIS A 53 12.85 -1.85 2.99
CA HIS A 53 12.57 -1.91 4.43
C HIS A 53 11.57 -3.02 4.80
N ILE A 54 10.89 -3.64 3.82
CA ILE A 54 9.87 -4.67 4.05
C ILE A 54 10.23 -5.94 3.27
N ASP A 55 10.29 -7.06 3.96
CA ASP A 55 10.39 -8.37 3.32
C ASP A 55 9.00 -8.83 2.86
N LEU A 56 8.81 -8.94 1.56
CA LEU A 56 7.57 -9.39 0.91
C LEU A 56 7.60 -10.87 0.50
N SER A 57 8.61 -11.62 0.88
CA SER A 57 8.79 -13.02 0.44
C SER A 57 7.66 -13.96 0.88
N SER A 58 6.92 -13.60 1.92
CA SER A 58 5.82 -14.40 2.47
C SER A 58 4.49 -14.24 1.75
N ILE A 59 4.35 -13.29 0.81
CA ILE A 59 3.09 -13.02 0.11
C ILE A 59 3.30 -12.91 -1.40
N LYS A 60 2.37 -13.43 -2.19
CA LYS A 60 2.38 -13.31 -3.66
C LYS A 60 1.49 -12.15 -4.08
N ILE A 61 2.05 -11.19 -4.81
CA ILE A 61 1.35 -10.00 -5.27
C ILE A 61 0.89 -10.18 -6.72
N ILE A 62 -0.40 -9.94 -6.99
CA ILE A 62 -1.02 -10.03 -8.30
C ILE A 62 -1.60 -8.66 -8.66
N GLY A 63 -0.96 -7.96 -9.59
CA GLY A 63 -1.42 -6.67 -10.10
C GLY A 63 -2.25 -6.81 -11.37
N ILE A 64 -3.45 -6.23 -11.40
CA ILE A 64 -4.35 -6.22 -12.56
C ILE A 64 -4.44 -4.80 -13.13
N THR A 65 -4.00 -4.64 -14.37
CA THR A 65 -4.10 -3.37 -15.10
C THR A 65 -4.94 -3.53 -16.37
N GLY A 66 -5.35 -2.42 -16.95
CA GLY A 66 -6.15 -2.35 -18.16
C GLY A 66 -7.11 -1.17 -18.16
N THR A 67 -7.65 -0.83 -19.33
CA THR A 67 -8.62 0.26 -19.49
C THR A 67 -9.94 -0.09 -18.80
N ASN A 68 -10.45 -1.30 -19.05
CA ASN A 68 -11.70 -1.82 -18.49
C ASN A 68 -11.47 -3.20 -17.85
N GLY A 69 -12.39 -3.63 -16.99
CA GLY A 69 -12.43 -4.98 -16.43
C GLY A 69 -11.50 -5.22 -15.24
N LYS A 70 -10.68 -4.26 -14.81
CA LYS A 70 -9.77 -4.44 -13.67
C LYS A 70 -10.49 -4.95 -12.43
N THR A 71 -11.53 -4.26 -11.99
CA THR A 71 -12.31 -4.63 -10.80
C THR A 71 -12.93 -6.01 -10.91
N THR A 72 -13.53 -6.34 -12.07
CA THR A 72 -14.14 -7.65 -12.30
C THR A 72 -13.11 -8.76 -12.31
N THR A 73 -11.97 -8.56 -12.98
CA THR A 73 -10.88 -9.55 -13.04
C THR A 73 -10.23 -9.74 -11.66
N ALA A 74 -9.97 -8.65 -10.94
CA ALA A 74 -9.42 -8.72 -9.60
C ALA A 74 -10.35 -9.47 -8.63
N ALA A 75 -11.66 -9.16 -8.68
CA ALA A 75 -12.65 -9.86 -7.88
C ALA A 75 -12.78 -11.34 -8.25
N ALA A 76 -12.71 -11.69 -9.54
CA ALA A 76 -12.75 -13.09 -9.98
C ALA A 76 -11.52 -13.88 -9.48
N ILE A 77 -10.32 -13.33 -9.63
CA ILE A 77 -9.08 -13.97 -9.12
C ILE A 77 -9.16 -14.14 -7.60
N TYR A 78 -9.58 -13.09 -6.88
CA TYR A 78 -9.76 -13.12 -5.43
C TYR A 78 -10.73 -14.23 -5.01
N SER A 79 -11.91 -14.32 -5.64
CA SER A 79 -12.91 -15.33 -5.33
C SER A 79 -12.39 -16.75 -5.61
N ILE A 80 -11.76 -16.97 -6.76
CA ILE A 80 -11.19 -18.27 -7.13
C ILE A 80 -10.12 -18.72 -6.11
N LEU A 81 -9.25 -17.82 -5.68
CA LEU A 81 -8.21 -18.14 -4.70
C LEU A 81 -8.81 -18.47 -3.33
N LEU A 82 -9.87 -17.77 -2.90
CA LEU A 82 -10.61 -18.10 -1.68
C LEU A 82 -11.28 -19.46 -1.79
N ASP A 83 -11.93 -19.77 -2.92
CA ASP A 83 -12.57 -21.07 -3.17
C ASP A 83 -11.56 -22.23 -3.15
N LEU A 84 -10.30 -21.96 -3.53
CA LEU A 84 -9.19 -22.91 -3.45
C LEU A 84 -8.61 -23.05 -2.03
N GLY A 85 -9.12 -22.30 -1.04
CA GLY A 85 -8.72 -22.37 0.35
C GLY A 85 -7.51 -21.51 0.74
N TYR A 86 -7.07 -20.62 -0.14
CA TYR A 86 -6.03 -19.64 0.20
C TYR A 86 -6.57 -18.48 1.03
N LYS A 87 -5.72 -17.88 1.84
CA LYS A 87 -6.00 -16.59 2.47
C LYS A 87 -5.59 -15.46 1.52
N VAL A 88 -6.51 -14.56 1.22
CA VAL A 88 -6.34 -13.58 0.15
C VAL A 88 -6.74 -12.18 0.62
N ALA A 89 -5.95 -11.19 0.26
CA ALA A 89 -6.34 -9.79 0.35
C ALA A 89 -6.63 -9.22 -1.05
N LEU A 90 -7.62 -8.32 -1.14
CA LEU A 90 -8.00 -7.61 -2.35
C LEU A 90 -8.00 -6.11 -2.09
N GLN A 91 -7.29 -5.36 -2.93
CA GLN A 91 -7.27 -3.90 -2.92
C GLN A 91 -7.73 -3.35 -4.27
N GLY A 92 -8.68 -2.46 -4.27
CA GLY A 92 -9.17 -1.84 -5.50
C GLY A 92 -10.26 -0.80 -5.29
N THR A 93 -10.94 -0.45 -6.36
CA THR A 93 -11.99 0.59 -6.39
C THR A 93 -13.11 0.35 -5.38
N ARG A 94 -13.38 -0.90 -5.02
CA ARG A 94 -14.42 -1.27 -4.06
C ARG A 94 -13.95 -1.31 -2.61
N GLY A 95 -12.69 -1.01 -2.34
CA GLY A 95 -12.13 -1.00 -1.00
C GLY A 95 -10.97 -1.97 -0.80
N PHE A 96 -10.65 -2.22 0.46
CA PHE A 96 -9.67 -3.20 0.88
C PHE A 96 -10.33 -4.32 1.67
N PHE A 97 -10.09 -5.56 1.26
CA PHE A 97 -10.69 -6.77 1.81
C PHE A 97 -9.58 -7.72 2.24
N ILE A 98 -9.82 -8.43 3.34
CA ILE A 98 -8.99 -9.55 3.80
C ILE A 98 -9.91 -10.74 4.04
N ASN A 99 -9.72 -11.82 3.29
CA ASN A 99 -10.62 -12.96 3.23
C ASN A 99 -12.04 -12.47 2.90
N ASP A 100 -13.04 -12.79 3.72
CA ASP A 100 -14.44 -12.40 3.48
C ASP A 100 -14.82 -11.06 4.12
N GLU A 101 -13.85 -10.36 4.75
CA GLU A 101 -14.13 -9.13 5.48
C GLU A 101 -13.67 -7.88 4.70
N ARG A 102 -14.55 -6.89 4.62
CA ARG A 102 -14.20 -5.57 4.13
C ARG A 102 -13.55 -4.76 5.26
N VAL A 103 -12.27 -4.47 5.11
CA VAL A 103 -11.46 -3.82 6.14
C VAL A 103 -11.51 -2.30 6.03
N GLU A 104 -11.55 -1.77 4.81
CA GLU A 104 -11.58 -0.32 4.54
C GLU A 104 -12.34 0.00 3.25
N ASP A 105 -13.03 1.17 3.27
CA ASP A 105 -13.65 1.78 2.09
C ASP A 105 -12.66 2.73 1.40
N TYR A 106 -12.47 2.62 0.08
CA TYR A 106 -11.57 3.48 -0.67
C TYR A 106 -12.26 4.29 -1.73
N SER A 107 -11.73 5.51 -1.93
CA SER A 107 -12.05 6.36 -3.07
C SER A 107 -11.06 6.22 -4.24
N LEU A 108 -9.84 5.70 -4.00
CA LEU A 108 -8.82 5.51 -5.03
C LEU A 108 -8.65 4.04 -5.40
N THR A 109 -8.63 3.76 -6.72
CA THR A 109 -8.37 2.41 -7.26
C THR A 109 -7.02 1.85 -6.78
N THR A 110 -6.00 2.71 -6.75
CA THR A 110 -4.66 2.37 -6.28
C THR A 110 -4.19 3.48 -5.34
N PRO A 111 -3.96 3.21 -4.06
CA PRO A 111 -3.43 4.16 -3.08
C PRO A 111 -2.04 4.70 -3.46
N VAL A 112 -1.54 5.66 -2.70
CA VAL A 112 -0.13 6.06 -2.74
C VAL A 112 0.76 4.91 -2.26
N GLN A 113 2.05 4.97 -2.57
CA GLN A 113 2.96 3.85 -2.32
C GLN A 113 2.99 3.41 -0.85
N LEU A 114 3.08 4.36 0.10
CA LEU A 114 3.02 4.05 1.53
C LEU A 114 1.73 3.29 1.89
N GLY A 115 0.59 3.68 1.30
CA GLY A 115 -0.69 3.01 1.49
C GLY A 115 -0.70 1.58 0.97
N ASN A 116 -0.10 1.34 -0.21
CA ASN A 116 0.03 0.00 -0.75
C ASN A 116 0.85 -0.90 0.21
N PHE A 117 1.99 -0.42 0.70
CA PHE A 117 2.80 -1.17 1.66
C PHE A 117 2.08 -1.41 2.99
N ALA A 118 1.30 -0.44 3.50
CA ALA A 118 0.51 -0.60 4.71
C ALA A 118 -0.56 -1.71 4.55
N HIS A 119 -1.22 -1.78 3.38
CA HIS A 119 -2.18 -2.86 3.10
C HIS A 119 -1.52 -4.20 2.94
N ILE A 120 -0.38 -4.27 2.23
CA ILE A 120 0.38 -5.52 2.09
C ILE A 120 0.83 -6.01 3.47
N GLN A 121 1.36 -5.12 4.31
CA GLN A 121 1.75 -5.46 5.68
C GLN A 121 0.56 -6.00 6.48
N LYS A 122 -0.61 -5.35 6.39
CA LYS A 122 -1.84 -5.80 7.06
C LYS A 122 -2.30 -7.17 6.55
N ALA A 123 -2.20 -7.42 5.23
CA ALA A 123 -2.48 -8.73 4.64
C ALA A 123 -1.51 -9.81 5.17
N MET A 124 -0.20 -9.52 5.23
CA MET A 124 0.81 -10.43 5.77
C MET A 124 0.55 -10.74 7.24
N GLN A 125 0.22 -9.75 8.07
CA GLN A 125 -0.13 -9.91 9.50
C GLN A 125 -1.37 -10.80 9.69
N ASN A 126 -2.29 -10.84 8.71
CA ASN A 126 -3.45 -11.73 8.69
C ASN A 126 -3.16 -13.08 8.02
N GLY A 127 -1.90 -13.34 7.68
CA GLY A 127 -1.46 -14.60 7.10
C GLY A 127 -1.95 -14.84 5.67
N CYS A 128 -2.18 -13.78 4.88
CA CYS A 128 -2.57 -13.92 3.49
C CYS A 128 -1.44 -14.50 2.64
N ASP A 129 -1.79 -15.48 1.79
CA ASP A 129 -0.91 -16.08 0.79
C ASP A 129 -0.78 -15.19 -0.45
N PHE A 130 -1.86 -14.45 -0.79
CA PHE A 130 -1.96 -13.60 -1.97
C PHE A 130 -2.48 -12.21 -1.64
N PHE A 131 -1.95 -11.23 -2.36
CA PHE A 131 -2.43 -9.86 -2.39
C PHE A 131 -2.80 -9.50 -3.83
N VAL A 132 -4.10 -9.39 -4.11
CA VAL A 132 -4.63 -9.02 -5.42
C VAL A 132 -4.90 -7.52 -5.42
N MET A 133 -4.39 -6.80 -6.42
CA MET A 133 -4.58 -5.34 -6.48
C MET A 133 -4.94 -4.83 -7.87
N GLU A 134 -5.84 -3.86 -7.90
CA GLU A 134 -6.09 -3.08 -9.11
C GLU A 134 -4.97 -2.03 -9.28
N VAL A 135 -4.40 -1.98 -10.49
CA VAL A 135 -3.33 -1.05 -10.87
C VAL A 135 -3.84 -0.12 -11.95
N SER A 136 -4.00 1.17 -11.63
CA SER A 136 -4.37 2.17 -12.60
C SER A 136 -3.15 2.66 -13.39
N SER A 137 -3.33 3.09 -14.64
CA SER A 137 -2.27 3.72 -15.45
C SER A 137 -1.65 4.93 -14.75
N HIS A 138 -2.46 5.72 -14.05
CA HIS A 138 -2.00 6.84 -13.22
C HIS A 138 -1.08 6.37 -12.08
N ALA A 139 -1.35 5.23 -11.47
CA ALA A 139 -0.52 4.69 -10.41
C ALA A 139 0.85 4.23 -10.94
N ILE A 140 0.89 3.69 -12.16
CA ILE A 140 2.14 3.33 -12.84
C ILE A 140 2.95 4.59 -13.15
N GLU A 141 2.33 5.59 -13.78
CA GLU A 141 2.98 6.86 -14.11
C GLU A 141 3.54 7.59 -12.88
N GLN A 142 2.80 7.54 -11.78
CA GLN A 142 3.17 8.19 -10.53
C GLN A 142 4.04 7.32 -9.61
N LYS A 143 4.49 6.16 -10.10
CA LYS A 143 5.35 5.21 -9.35
C LYS A 143 4.79 4.78 -8.00
N ARG A 144 3.46 4.64 -7.89
CA ARG A 144 2.79 4.24 -6.64
C ARG A 144 2.90 2.74 -6.34
N ILE A 145 3.42 1.96 -7.29
CA ILE A 145 3.45 0.49 -7.27
C ILE A 145 4.86 -0.08 -7.45
N GLU A 146 5.89 0.65 -7.08
CA GLU A 146 7.27 0.13 -7.02
C GLU A 146 7.43 -0.78 -5.78
N ILE A 147 6.80 -1.97 -5.87
CA ILE A 147 6.71 -2.98 -4.82
C ILE A 147 7.69 -4.12 -5.11
#